data_12e4dc7fb0ece69eb5c4812ba27ea505
#
_entry.id   12e4dc7fb0ece69eb5c4812ba27ea505
#
_cell.length_a   1.000
_cell.length_b   1.000
_cell.length_c   1.000
_cell.angle_alpha   90.00
_cell.angle_beta   90.00
_cell.angle_gamma   90.00
#
_symmetry.space_group_name_H-M   'P 1'
#
loop_
_entity.id
_entity.type
_entity.pdbx_description
1 polymer ?
#
loop_
_entity_poly.entity_id
_entity_poly.type
_entity_poly.pdbx_seq_one_letter_code
_entity_poly.pdbx_strand_id
1 'polypeptide(L)'
;MLVNDCIIRQARPGDQPGAYHVCLKTGNYGQDGEPFYGEDPDALGRIFVGPYLVFEPGLSLLLEDNEGICGYALGTFDSKAFYARYEAEWRPDLCARFPCPTGDPNQWTRVQHVYDWYHHPDYFCPEPYDEYPSHLHIDLLSRAQGRGYGRRMLEQVMDELRRRGSPGAHLGVSMLNTRAFGFYQRLGFRELIRVGSGAGGCIYMGQALQRPAARST
;
A
#
# COMPACT_ATOMS: atom_id res chain seq x y z
N MET A 1 24.91 9.91 -18.73
CA MET A 1 23.96 8.92 -18.16
C MET A 1 22.61 9.20 -18.81
N LEU A 2 22.05 8.21 -19.53
CA LEU A 2 20.69 8.30 -20.05
C LEU A 2 19.75 8.41 -18.83
N VAL A 3 18.99 9.47 -18.74
CA VAL A 3 17.94 9.62 -17.73
C VAL A 3 16.89 8.58 -18.07
N ASN A 4 16.82 7.49 -17.28
CA ASN A 4 15.75 6.53 -17.41
C ASN A 4 14.43 7.23 -17.05
N ASP A 5 13.70 7.66 -18.07
CA ASP A 5 12.39 8.27 -17.87
C ASP A 5 11.41 7.16 -17.48
N CYS A 6 10.89 7.24 -16.26
CA CYS A 6 9.84 6.33 -15.82
C CYS A 6 8.47 6.83 -16.30
N ILE A 7 7.61 5.89 -16.65
CA ILE A 7 6.23 6.14 -17.06
C ILE A 7 5.30 5.76 -15.92
N ILE A 8 4.41 6.67 -15.54
CA ILE A 8 3.30 6.38 -14.63
C ILE A 8 2.12 5.94 -15.51
N ARG A 9 1.58 4.77 -15.24
CA ARG A 9 0.43 4.21 -15.96
C ARG A 9 -0.50 3.42 -15.03
N GLN A 10 -1.73 3.20 -15.48
CA GLN A 10 -2.62 2.27 -14.80
C GLN A 10 -2.11 0.84 -14.89
N ALA A 11 -2.41 0.04 -13.86
CA ALA A 11 -2.13 -1.38 -13.84
C ALA A 11 -2.91 -2.12 -14.93
N ARG A 12 -2.32 -3.19 -15.46
CA ARG A 12 -2.87 -4.04 -16.52
C ARG A 12 -2.84 -5.50 -16.09
N PRO A 13 -3.64 -6.38 -16.68
CA PRO A 13 -3.47 -7.82 -16.51
C PRO A 13 -2.03 -8.22 -16.82
N GLY A 14 -1.43 -9.04 -15.94
CA GLY A 14 -0.04 -9.48 -16.08
C GLY A 14 1.01 -8.64 -15.33
N ASP A 15 0.65 -7.49 -14.77
CA ASP A 15 1.58 -6.64 -14.00
C ASP A 15 1.87 -7.16 -12.58
N GLN A 16 1.04 -8.09 -12.10
CA GLN A 16 1.13 -8.60 -10.73
C GLN A 16 2.54 -9.05 -10.32
N PRO A 17 3.28 -9.84 -11.11
CA PRO A 17 4.63 -10.29 -10.69
C PRO A 17 5.59 -9.11 -10.46
N GLY A 18 5.57 -8.11 -11.33
CA GLY A 18 6.42 -6.93 -11.18
C GLY A 18 6.04 -6.06 -9.97
N ALA A 19 4.75 -5.89 -9.72
CA ALA A 19 4.26 -5.17 -8.55
C ALA A 19 4.56 -5.93 -7.24
N TYR A 20 4.46 -7.25 -7.23
CA TYR A 20 4.85 -8.10 -6.10
C TYR A 20 6.36 -8.03 -5.83
N HIS A 21 7.18 -8.01 -6.89
CA HIS A 21 8.61 -7.79 -6.74
C HIS A 21 8.93 -6.47 -6.05
N VAL A 22 8.25 -5.37 -6.42
CA VAL A 22 8.41 -4.08 -5.72
C VAL A 22 8.02 -4.22 -4.24
N CYS A 23 6.89 -4.88 -3.93
CA CYS A 23 6.44 -5.10 -2.56
C CYS A 23 7.48 -5.89 -1.74
N LEU A 24 8.03 -6.96 -2.30
CA LEU A 24 9.11 -7.72 -1.68
C LEU A 24 10.34 -6.85 -1.40
N LYS A 25 10.81 -6.12 -2.42
CA LYS A 25 12.05 -5.31 -2.34
C LYS A 25 11.91 -4.06 -1.45
N THR A 26 10.71 -3.76 -0.98
CA THR A 26 10.44 -2.67 -0.02
C THR A 26 9.83 -3.16 1.30
N GLY A 27 9.61 -4.47 1.42
CA GLY A 27 8.84 -5.12 2.49
C GLY A 27 9.48 -5.07 3.89
N ASN A 28 10.74 -4.66 4.01
CA ASN A 28 11.40 -4.49 5.30
C ASN A 28 11.46 -2.98 5.66
N TYR A 29 10.29 -2.41 6.01
CA TYR A 29 10.16 -1.00 6.41
C TYR A 29 10.72 -0.02 5.36
N GLY A 30 10.49 -0.31 4.08
CA GLY A 30 10.99 0.47 2.95
C GLY A 30 12.40 0.07 2.48
N GLN A 31 12.97 -0.99 3.05
CA GLN A 31 14.22 -1.63 2.66
C GLN A 31 13.97 -2.99 2.00
N ASP A 32 15.01 -3.61 1.44
CA ASP A 32 14.91 -4.92 0.81
C ASP A 32 14.40 -5.99 1.79
N GLY A 33 13.25 -6.57 1.46
CA GLY A 33 12.60 -7.63 2.24
C GLY A 33 13.02 -9.04 1.82
N GLU A 34 13.69 -9.21 0.68
CA GLU A 34 14.05 -10.54 0.16
C GLU A 34 14.80 -11.42 1.17
N PRO A 35 15.76 -10.92 1.97
CA PRO A 35 16.43 -11.72 3.00
C PRO A 35 15.48 -12.32 4.05
N PHE A 36 14.26 -11.76 4.20
CA PHE A 36 13.29 -12.17 5.20
C PHE A 36 12.10 -12.93 4.63
N TYR A 37 11.75 -12.68 3.37
CA TYR A 37 10.56 -13.21 2.69
C TYR A 37 10.89 -14.04 1.46
N GLY A 38 12.18 -14.30 1.17
CA GLY A 38 12.61 -15.05 -0.02
C GLY A 38 12.15 -16.50 -0.06
N GLU A 39 11.72 -17.07 1.07
CA GLU A 39 11.07 -18.39 1.15
C GLU A 39 9.73 -18.41 0.39
N ASP A 40 8.97 -17.32 0.44
CA ASP A 40 7.79 -17.07 -0.40
C ASP A 40 7.77 -15.60 -0.84
N PRO A 41 8.41 -15.28 -1.98
CA PRO A 41 8.56 -13.90 -2.44
C PRO A 41 7.25 -13.14 -2.67
N ASP A 42 6.17 -13.87 -2.88
CA ASP A 42 4.85 -13.32 -3.17
C ASP A 42 3.99 -13.07 -1.92
N ALA A 43 4.44 -13.54 -0.75
CA ALA A 43 3.63 -13.53 0.47
C ALA A 43 3.05 -12.14 0.79
N LEU A 44 3.89 -11.12 0.84
CA LEU A 44 3.47 -9.74 1.10
C LEU A 44 2.57 -9.20 -0.03
N GLY A 45 2.93 -9.48 -1.28
CA GLY A 45 2.20 -9.01 -2.44
C GLY A 45 0.74 -9.48 -2.48
N ARG A 46 0.46 -10.68 -1.96
CA ARG A 46 -0.91 -11.25 -1.87
C ARG A 46 -1.82 -10.47 -0.92
N ILE A 47 -1.28 -9.73 0.05
CA ILE A 47 -2.06 -8.85 0.93
C ILE A 47 -2.05 -7.41 0.41
N PHE A 48 -0.85 -6.88 0.17
CA PHE A 48 -0.66 -5.44 0.03
C PHE A 48 -0.78 -4.93 -1.41
N VAL A 49 -0.84 -5.83 -2.40
CA VAL A 49 -0.88 -5.44 -3.82
C VAL A 49 -2.00 -6.13 -4.59
N GLY A 50 -2.07 -7.46 -4.54
CA GLY A 50 -2.98 -8.25 -5.36
C GLY A 50 -4.44 -7.81 -5.31
N PRO A 51 -5.04 -7.63 -4.12
CA PRO A 51 -6.43 -7.20 -3.99
C PRO A 51 -6.71 -5.86 -4.68
N TYR A 52 -5.79 -4.89 -4.60
CA TYR A 52 -5.96 -3.59 -5.24
C TYR A 52 -5.94 -3.69 -6.76
N LEU A 53 -5.01 -4.49 -7.33
CA LEU A 53 -4.95 -4.69 -8.77
C LEU A 53 -6.25 -5.28 -9.32
N VAL A 54 -6.92 -6.12 -8.54
CA VAL A 54 -8.17 -6.80 -8.94
C VAL A 54 -9.40 -5.97 -8.60
N PHE A 55 -9.47 -5.38 -7.41
CA PHE A 55 -10.67 -4.72 -6.91
C PHE A 55 -10.74 -3.25 -7.32
N GLU A 56 -9.59 -2.59 -7.44
CA GLU A 56 -9.48 -1.15 -7.67
C GLU A 56 -8.53 -0.82 -8.84
N PRO A 57 -8.71 -1.42 -10.03
CA PRO A 57 -7.80 -1.18 -11.17
C PRO A 57 -7.73 0.29 -11.57
N GLY A 58 -8.81 1.05 -11.36
CA GLY A 58 -8.86 2.49 -11.63
C GLY A 58 -8.11 3.36 -10.63
N LEU A 59 -7.71 2.81 -9.47
CA LEU A 59 -6.92 3.45 -8.41
C LEU A 59 -5.56 2.78 -8.23
N SER A 60 -5.15 1.93 -9.18
CA SER A 60 -3.89 1.20 -9.16
C SER A 60 -2.95 1.74 -10.23
N LEU A 61 -1.95 2.51 -9.84
CA LEU A 61 -0.92 3.08 -10.70
C LEU A 61 0.40 2.34 -10.53
N LEU A 62 1.07 2.10 -11.65
CA LEU A 62 2.42 1.54 -11.67
C LEU A 62 3.41 2.55 -12.23
N LEU A 63 4.63 2.47 -11.75
CA LEU A 63 5.78 3.18 -12.28
C LEU A 63 6.68 2.16 -12.99
N GLU A 64 6.97 2.41 -14.25
CA GLU A 64 7.74 1.51 -15.11
C GLU A 64 8.91 2.26 -15.74
N ASP A 65 10.08 1.66 -15.74
CA ASP A 65 11.27 2.10 -16.46
C ASP A 65 11.71 1.01 -17.47
N ASN A 66 12.88 1.17 -18.09
CA ASN A 66 13.41 0.21 -19.05
C ASN A 66 13.82 -1.15 -18.41
N GLU A 67 13.89 -1.26 -17.09
CA GLU A 67 14.13 -2.50 -16.36
C GLU A 67 12.82 -3.17 -15.89
N GLY A 68 11.66 -2.52 -16.12
CA GLY A 68 10.34 -2.99 -15.75
C GLY A 68 9.68 -2.19 -14.62
N ILE A 69 8.73 -2.80 -13.91
CA ILE A 69 7.99 -2.13 -12.84
C ILE A 69 8.93 -1.83 -11.68
N CYS A 70 8.99 -0.55 -11.30
CA CYS A 70 9.87 -0.05 -10.26
C CYS A 70 9.13 0.71 -9.13
N GLY A 71 7.79 0.72 -9.18
CA GLY A 71 6.96 1.28 -8.13
C GLY A 71 5.47 1.08 -8.39
N TYR A 72 4.68 1.29 -7.34
CA TYR A 72 3.23 1.34 -7.43
C TYR A 72 2.67 2.40 -6.47
N ALA A 73 1.49 2.92 -6.79
CA ALA A 73 0.61 3.64 -5.87
C ALA A 73 -0.79 3.08 -6.04
N LEU A 74 -1.35 2.57 -4.97
CA LEU A 74 -2.61 1.85 -4.89
C LEU A 74 -3.55 2.62 -3.97
N GLY A 75 -4.84 2.57 -4.26
CA GLY A 75 -5.85 3.18 -3.41
C GLY A 75 -7.16 2.42 -3.43
N THR A 76 -8.00 2.69 -2.47
CA THR A 76 -9.40 2.30 -2.47
C THR A 76 -10.26 3.47 -2.06
N PHE A 77 -11.49 3.52 -2.61
CA PHE A 77 -12.44 4.59 -2.30
C PHE A 77 -13.02 4.49 -0.90
N ASP A 78 -13.31 3.26 -0.44
CA ASP A 78 -13.90 2.98 0.88
C ASP A 78 -13.20 1.75 1.49
N SER A 79 -12.49 1.96 2.59
CA SER A 79 -11.67 0.93 3.24
C SER A 79 -12.53 -0.20 3.81
N LYS A 80 -13.68 0.10 4.41
CA LYS A 80 -14.55 -0.92 4.99
C LYS A 80 -15.18 -1.80 3.91
N ALA A 81 -15.62 -1.19 2.80
CA ALA A 81 -16.13 -1.93 1.65
C ALA A 81 -15.04 -2.79 0.99
N PHE A 82 -13.81 -2.26 0.87
CA PHE A 82 -12.68 -3.00 0.36
C PHE A 82 -12.35 -4.22 1.22
N TYR A 83 -12.28 -4.06 2.54
CA TYR A 83 -12.01 -5.16 3.45
C TYR A 83 -13.13 -6.20 3.49
N ALA A 84 -14.39 -5.78 3.41
CA ALA A 84 -15.52 -6.70 3.28
C ALA A 84 -15.41 -7.54 2.00
N ARG A 85 -15.00 -6.93 0.89
CA ARG A 85 -14.75 -7.64 -0.37
C ARG A 85 -13.54 -8.58 -0.28
N TYR A 86 -12.46 -8.14 0.36
CA TYR A 86 -11.28 -8.95 0.62
C TYR A 86 -11.64 -10.22 1.41
N GLU A 87 -12.45 -10.09 2.47
CA GLU A 87 -12.95 -11.21 3.27
C GLU A 87 -13.76 -12.21 2.45
N ALA A 88 -14.63 -11.71 1.57
CA ALA A 88 -15.55 -12.55 0.82
C ALA A 88 -14.91 -13.22 -0.41
N GLU A 89 -14.03 -12.49 -1.13
CA GLU A 89 -13.60 -12.90 -2.47
C GLU A 89 -12.10 -13.25 -2.57
N TRP A 90 -11.27 -12.79 -1.63
CA TRP A 90 -9.80 -12.93 -1.73
C TRP A 90 -9.21 -13.83 -0.65
N ARG A 91 -9.52 -13.56 0.61
CA ARG A 91 -8.98 -14.29 1.75
C ARG A 91 -9.27 -15.80 1.76
N PRO A 92 -10.45 -16.30 1.36
CA PRO A 92 -10.73 -17.73 1.38
C PRO A 92 -9.74 -18.57 0.56
N ASP A 93 -9.32 -18.09 -0.61
CA ASP A 93 -8.30 -18.76 -1.44
C ASP A 93 -6.93 -18.77 -0.75
N LEU A 94 -6.55 -17.67 -0.13
CA LEU A 94 -5.29 -17.59 0.63
C LEU A 94 -5.28 -18.59 1.79
N CYS A 95 -6.33 -18.64 2.59
CA CYS A 95 -6.45 -19.57 3.72
C CYS A 95 -6.47 -21.04 3.28
N ALA A 96 -7.06 -21.34 2.11
CA ALA A 96 -7.07 -22.69 1.57
C ALA A 96 -5.70 -23.17 1.08
N ARG A 97 -4.88 -22.25 0.56
CA ARG A 97 -3.57 -22.57 -0.04
C ARG A 97 -2.41 -22.46 0.93
N PHE A 98 -2.51 -21.57 1.91
CA PHE A 98 -1.45 -21.27 2.87
C PHE A 98 -1.96 -21.54 4.29
N PRO A 99 -1.58 -22.68 4.91
CA PRO A 99 -2.10 -23.07 6.22
C PRO A 99 -1.65 -22.06 7.31
N CYS A 100 -2.52 -21.88 8.31
CA CYS A 100 -2.19 -21.10 9.48
C CYS A 100 -0.97 -21.71 10.18
N PRO A 101 0.08 -20.95 10.48
CA PRO A 101 1.24 -21.47 11.18
C PRO A 101 0.86 -21.94 12.59
N THR A 102 1.60 -22.94 13.09
CA THR A 102 1.40 -23.51 14.42
C THR A 102 2.66 -23.34 15.28
N GLY A 103 2.55 -23.54 16.56
CA GLY A 103 3.66 -23.41 17.52
C GLY A 103 3.79 -22.01 18.11
N ASP A 104 4.95 -21.72 18.69
CA ASP A 104 5.23 -20.42 19.35
C ASP A 104 5.47 -19.32 18.29
N PRO A 105 4.65 -18.26 18.24
CA PRO A 105 4.82 -17.16 17.30
C PRO A 105 6.20 -16.48 17.38
N ASN A 106 6.89 -16.53 18.53
CA ASN A 106 8.23 -15.97 18.66
C ASN A 106 9.31 -16.74 17.87
N GLN A 107 8.98 -17.96 17.43
CA GLN A 107 9.87 -18.81 16.63
C GLN A 107 9.51 -18.80 15.14
N TRP A 108 8.46 -18.11 14.73
CA TRP A 108 8.02 -18.08 13.34
C TRP A 108 8.97 -17.29 12.46
N THR A 109 9.12 -17.74 11.20
CA THR A 109 9.75 -16.94 10.15
C THR A 109 8.87 -15.74 9.81
N ARG A 110 9.44 -14.75 9.10
CA ARG A 110 8.65 -13.60 8.62
C ARG A 110 7.53 -14.04 7.68
N VAL A 111 7.73 -15.08 6.87
CA VAL A 111 6.71 -15.65 5.99
C VAL A 111 5.57 -16.27 6.79
N GLN A 112 5.88 -17.00 7.86
CA GLN A 112 4.86 -17.55 8.74
C GLN A 112 4.00 -16.46 9.40
N HIS A 113 4.59 -15.35 9.82
CA HIS A 113 3.81 -14.20 10.29
C HIS A 113 2.89 -13.64 9.21
N VAL A 114 3.31 -13.61 7.94
CA VAL A 114 2.43 -13.19 6.83
C VAL A 114 1.29 -14.20 6.62
N TYR A 115 1.57 -15.49 6.73
CA TYR A 115 0.50 -16.52 6.64
C TYR A 115 -0.49 -16.39 7.80
N ASP A 116 -0.02 -16.05 9.01
CA ASP A 116 -0.91 -15.74 10.13
C ASP A 116 -1.84 -14.56 9.79
N TRP A 117 -1.34 -13.51 9.15
CA TRP A 117 -2.18 -12.39 8.68
C TRP A 117 -3.23 -12.80 7.64
N TYR A 118 -3.02 -13.86 6.85
CA TYR A 118 -4.08 -14.36 5.96
C TYR A 118 -5.26 -14.92 6.77
N HIS A 119 -4.99 -15.53 7.94
CA HIS A 119 -6.00 -16.13 8.81
C HIS A 119 -6.57 -15.14 9.82
N HIS A 120 -5.76 -14.20 10.28
CA HIS A 120 -6.10 -13.22 11.33
C HIS A 120 -5.76 -11.80 10.87
N PRO A 121 -6.43 -11.31 9.81
CA PRO A 121 -6.13 -9.97 9.28
C PRO A 121 -6.54 -8.87 10.25
N ASP A 122 -5.73 -7.80 10.29
CA ASP A 122 -6.07 -6.56 10.97
C ASP A 122 -6.61 -5.52 9.96
N TYR A 123 -7.91 -5.25 10.01
CA TYR A 123 -8.59 -4.29 9.16
C TYR A 123 -8.77 -2.94 9.84
N PHE A 124 -7.69 -2.43 10.37
CA PHE A 124 -7.75 -1.16 11.09
C PHE A 124 -8.10 0.00 10.17
N CYS A 125 -9.14 0.74 10.56
CA CYS A 125 -9.54 2.01 9.96
C CYS A 125 -9.44 3.10 11.03
N PRO A 126 -8.57 4.12 10.87
CA PRO A 126 -8.43 5.17 11.88
C PRO A 126 -9.68 6.05 11.96
N GLU A 127 -9.98 6.52 13.16
CA GLU A 127 -11.01 7.53 13.35
C GLU A 127 -10.44 8.96 13.18
N PRO A 128 -11.25 9.96 12.73
CA PRO A 128 -12.64 9.80 12.32
C PRO A 128 -12.77 9.20 10.91
N TYR A 129 -13.38 8.02 10.82
CA TYR A 129 -13.48 7.27 9.56
C TYR A 129 -14.17 8.05 8.44
N ASP A 130 -15.28 8.73 8.78
CA ASP A 130 -16.08 9.46 7.79
C ASP A 130 -15.31 10.63 7.15
N GLU A 131 -14.26 11.12 7.80
CA GLU A 131 -13.39 12.15 7.22
C GLU A 131 -12.28 11.54 6.32
N TYR A 132 -11.89 10.28 6.55
CA TYR A 132 -10.79 9.60 5.83
C TYR A 132 -11.17 8.17 5.40
N PRO A 133 -12.28 7.96 4.66
CA PRO A 133 -12.75 6.61 4.32
C PRO A 133 -11.87 5.88 3.31
N SER A 134 -11.16 6.61 2.47
CA SER A 134 -10.25 6.03 1.48
C SER A 134 -8.89 5.69 2.09
N HIS A 135 -8.20 4.66 1.57
CA HIS A 135 -6.81 4.44 1.95
C HIS A 135 -5.87 4.30 0.76
N LEU A 136 -4.59 4.51 1.04
CA LEU A 136 -3.51 4.55 0.06
C LEU A 136 -2.36 3.64 0.47
N HIS A 137 -1.69 3.06 -0.52
CA HIS A 137 -0.47 2.30 -0.37
C HIS A 137 0.50 2.64 -1.49
N ILE A 138 1.79 2.91 -1.18
CA ILE A 138 2.80 3.25 -2.18
C ILE A 138 4.16 2.70 -1.80
N ASP A 139 4.80 2.09 -2.78
CA ASP A 139 6.21 1.71 -2.68
C ASP A 139 6.95 1.97 -4.00
N LEU A 140 8.20 2.36 -3.89
CA LEU A 140 9.12 2.57 -5.02
C LEU A 140 10.47 1.92 -4.72
N LEU A 141 11.02 1.22 -5.70
CA LEU A 141 12.39 0.76 -5.66
C LEU A 141 13.37 1.94 -5.55
N SER A 142 14.53 1.73 -4.94
CA SER A 142 15.53 2.77 -4.69
C SER A 142 15.92 3.55 -5.96
N ARG A 143 15.99 2.86 -7.12
CA ARG A 143 16.32 3.49 -8.41
C ARG A 143 15.28 4.50 -8.90
N ALA A 144 14.04 4.41 -8.40
CA ALA A 144 12.94 5.33 -8.75
C ALA A 144 12.73 6.44 -7.69
N GLN A 145 13.38 6.33 -6.54
CA GLN A 145 13.20 7.28 -5.43
C GLN A 145 13.98 8.60 -5.66
N GLY A 146 13.59 9.65 -4.94
CA GLY A 146 14.27 10.96 -4.99
C GLY A 146 14.01 11.79 -6.26
N ARG A 147 13.20 11.28 -7.21
CA ARG A 147 12.92 11.89 -8.51
C ARG A 147 11.51 12.49 -8.64
N GLY A 148 10.79 12.59 -7.52
CA GLY A 148 9.43 13.16 -7.49
C GLY A 148 8.30 12.23 -7.92
N TYR A 149 8.60 11.02 -8.40
CA TYR A 149 7.57 10.09 -8.88
C TYR A 149 6.57 9.71 -7.80
N GLY A 150 7.01 9.43 -6.57
CA GLY A 150 6.10 9.09 -5.47
C GLY A 150 5.07 10.17 -5.19
N ARG A 151 5.46 11.44 -5.21
CA ARG A 151 4.52 12.57 -5.09
C ARG A 151 3.52 12.56 -6.24
N ARG A 152 4.00 12.50 -7.48
CA ARG A 152 3.15 12.53 -8.68
C ARG A 152 2.13 11.40 -8.72
N MET A 153 2.55 10.18 -8.31
CA MET A 153 1.66 9.01 -8.27
C MET A 153 0.58 9.17 -7.20
N LEU A 154 0.96 9.56 -5.96
CA LEU A 154 -0.03 9.77 -4.90
C LEU A 154 -0.99 10.92 -5.23
N GLU A 155 -0.49 12.02 -5.80
CA GLU A 155 -1.35 13.13 -6.24
C GLU A 155 -2.38 12.66 -7.28
N GLN A 156 -1.99 11.81 -8.25
CA GLN A 156 -2.93 11.24 -9.23
C GLN A 156 -3.98 10.34 -8.60
N VAL A 157 -3.60 9.46 -7.65
CA VAL A 157 -4.58 8.62 -6.94
C VAL A 157 -5.51 9.47 -6.08
N MET A 158 -4.98 10.46 -5.35
CA MET A 158 -5.78 11.38 -4.54
C MET A 158 -6.71 12.25 -5.39
N ASP A 159 -6.29 12.68 -6.59
CA ASP A 159 -7.13 13.43 -7.51
C ASP A 159 -8.30 12.57 -8.01
N GLU A 160 -8.06 11.30 -8.30
CA GLU A 160 -9.12 10.37 -8.67
C GLU A 160 -10.09 10.10 -7.50
N LEU A 161 -9.59 9.91 -6.29
CA LEU A 161 -10.42 9.79 -5.09
C LEU A 161 -11.28 11.04 -4.87
N ARG A 162 -10.68 12.22 -5.03
CA ARG A 162 -11.38 13.51 -4.94
C ARG A 162 -12.46 13.64 -6.01
N ARG A 163 -12.15 13.22 -7.25
CA ARG A 163 -13.11 13.21 -8.36
C ARG A 163 -14.31 12.30 -8.10
N ARG A 164 -14.08 11.16 -7.43
CA ARG A 164 -15.13 10.23 -6.98
C ARG A 164 -15.91 10.73 -5.77
N GLY A 165 -15.46 11.82 -5.12
CA GLY A 165 -16.17 12.44 -3.99
C GLY A 165 -15.69 11.98 -2.62
N SER A 166 -14.54 11.32 -2.50
CA SER A 166 -13.97 11.02 -1.18
C SER A 166 -13.60 12.30 -0.43
N PRO A 167 -14.01 12.44 0.84
CA PRO A 167 -13.65 13.59 1.66
C PRO A 167 -12.21 13.59 2.11
N GLY A 168 -11.58 12.41 2.25
CA GLY A 168 -10.21 12.26 2.70
C GLY A 168 -9.68 10.86 2.53
N ALA A 169 -8.37 10.74 2.65
CA ALA A 169 -7.68 9.47 2.58
C ALA A 169 -6.69 9.32 3.73
N HIS A 170 -6.51 8.08 4.18
CA HIS A 170 -5.51 7.71 5.17
C HIS A 170 -4.50 6.70 4.61
N LEU A 171 -3.43 6.50 5.35
CA LEU A 171 -2.45 5.44 5.13
C LEU A 171 -1.81 5.04 6.46
N GLY A 172 -1.28 3.83 6.52
CA GLY A 172 -0.45 3.35 7.61
C GLY A 172 1.03 3.39 7.22
N VAL A 173 1.89 3.82 8.13
CA VAL A 173 3.34 3.77 7.97
C VAL A 173 3.99 3.17 9.21
N SER A 174 4.91 2.23 9.04
CA SER A 174 5.66 1.68 10.17
C SER A 174 6.41 2.78 10.93
N MET A 175 6.39 2.72 12.26
CA MET A 175 7.17 3.62 13.12
C MET A 175 8.67 3.57 12.83
N LEU A 176 9.17 2.50 12.23
CA LEU A 176 10.57 2.34 11.83
C LEU A 176 10.87 3.02 10.48
N ASN A 177 9.85 3.31 9.65
CA ASN A 177 10.03 3.97 8.36
C ASN A 177 9.93 5.50 8.48
N THR A 178 10.86 6.10 9.19
CA THR A 178 10.92 7.57 9.42
C THR A 178 11.03 8.37 8.13
N ARG A 179 11.63 7.78 7.09
CA ARG A 179 11.74 8.40 5.77
C ARG A 179 10.37 8.56 5.11
N ALA A 180 9.56 7.51 5.10
CA ALA A 180 8.21 7.55 4.56
C ALA A 180 7.31 8.48 5.39
N PHE A 181 7.40 8.45 6.71
CA PHE A 181 6.69 9.38 7.58
C PHE A 181 6.96 10.84 7.19
N GLY A 182 8.23 11.25 7.08
CA GLY A 182 8.59 12.60 6.66
C GLY A 182 8.17 12.92 5.20
N PHE A 183 8.10 11.92 4.32
CA PHE A 183 7.58 12.10 2.97
C PHE A 183 6.08 12.43 2.98
N TYR A 184 5.27 11.69 3.75
CA TYR A 184 3.83 11.94 3.87
C TYR A 184 3.53 13.29 4.53
N GLN A 185 4.30 13.68 5.56
CA GLN A 185 4.16 15.01 6.15
C GLN A 185 4.36 16.12 5.11
N ARG A 186 5.36 16.01 4.23
CA ARG A 186 5.60 17.00 3.15
C ARG A 186 4.51 16.98 2.06
N LEU A 187 3.71 15.93 1.98
CA LEU A 187 2.51 15.86 1.13
C LEU A 187 1.26 16.43 1.79
N GLY A 188 1.34 16.79 3.07
CA GLY A 188 0.22 17.36 3.81
C GLY A 188 -0.57 16.36 4.66
N PHE A 189 -0.12 15.10 4.72
CA PHE A 189 -0.71 14.13 5.65
C PHE A 189 -0.37 14.52 7.10
N ARG A 190 -1.35 14.35 7.97
CA ARG A 190 -1.22 14.57 9.43
C ARG A 190 -1.38 13.26 10.17
N GLU A 191 -0.67 13.11 11.25
CA GLU A 191 -0.82 11.97 12.14
C GLU A 191 -2.24 11.96 12.74
N LEU A 192 -2.91 10.81 12.66
CA LEU A 192 -4.22 10.56 13.27
C LEU A 192 -4.06 9.78 14.57
N ILE A 193 -3.37 8.64 14.51
CA ILE A 193 -3.18 7.76 15.67
C ILE A 193 -1.92 6.90 15.49
N ARG A 194 -1.34 6.47 16.60
CA ARG A 194 -0.31 5.43 16.67
C ARG A 194 -0.87 4.18 17.31
N VAL A 195 -0.63 3.04 16.68
CA VAL A 195 -1.08 1.73 17.15
C VAL A 195 0.13 0.82 17.31
N GLY A 196 0.20 0.09 18.42
CA GLY A 196 1.34 -0.78 18.71
C GLY A 196 2.62 -0.02 19.07
N SER A 197 3.76 -0.73 19.05
CA SER A 197 5.08 -0.19 19.38
C SER A 197 6.19 -0.95 18.65
N GLY A 198 7.38 -0.34 18.56
CA GLY A 198 8.56 -0.97 17.95
C GLY A 198 8.32 -1.41 16.49
N ALA A 199 8.78 -2.62 16.17
CA ALA A 199 8.69 -3.17 14.81
C ALA A 199 7.24 -3.45 14.36
N GLY A 200 6.32 -3.73 15.30
CA GLY A 200 4.89 -3.89 15.05
C GLY A 200 4.10 -2.59 15.12
N GLY A 201 4.75 -1.45 15.40
CA GLY A 201 4.07 -0.16 15.51
C GLY A 201 3.77 0.47 14.17
N CYS A 202 2.55 1.03 14.04
CA CYS A 202 2.08 1.75 12.87
C CYS A 202 1.61 3.15 13.24
N ILE A 203 1.94 4.14 12.42
CA ILE A 203 1.40 5.49 12.48
C ILE A 203 0.38 5.62 11.35
N TYR A 204 -0.87 5.85 11.68
CA TYR A 204 -1.88 6.17 10.70
C TYR A 204 -1.90 7.68 10.48
N MET A 205 -1.88 8.06 9.21
CA MET A 205 -1.86 9.46 8.80
C MET A 205 -3.00 9.72 7.82
N GLY A 206 -3.64 10.90 7.92
CA GLY A 206 -4.74 11.29 7.06
C GLY A 206 -4.52 12.61 6.36
N GLN A 207 -5.15 12.76 5.20
CA GLN A 207 -5.21 14.00 4.44
C GLN A 207 -6.63 14.23 3.93
N ALA A 208 -7.20 15.42 4.23
CA ALA A 208 -8.46 15.82 3.65
C ALA A 208 -8.33 16.06 2.14
N LEU A 209 -9.28 15.52 1.38
CA LEU A 209 -9.37 15.67 -0.07
C LEU A 209 -10.45 16.73 -0.38
N GLN A 210 -10.17 18.01 -0.10
CA GLN A 210 -11.13 19.07 -0.38
C GLN A 210 -11.45 19.14 -1.88
N ARG A 211 -12.73 19.29 -2.23
CA ARG A 211 -13.12 19.67 -3.57
C ARG A 211 -12.46 21.03 -3.89
N PRO A 212 -11.91 21.22 -5.11
CA PRO A 212 -11.61 22.58 -5.55
C PRO A 212 -12.91 23.39 -5.42
N ALA A 213 -12.84 24.55 -4.77
CA ALA A 213 -13.99 25.44 -4.68
C ALA A 213 -14.55 25.62 -6.09
N ALA A 214 -15.87 25.40 -6.26
CA ALA A 214 -16.54 25.68 -7.51
C ALA A 214 -16.21 27.13 -7.89
N ARG A 215 -15.59 27.36 -9.04
CA ARG A 215 -15.38 28.72 -9.55
C ARG A 215 -16.78 29.31 -9.72
N SER A 216 -17.09 30.30 -8.89
CA SER A 216 -18.30 31.11 -9.04
C SER A 216 -18.24 31.71 -10.45
N THR A 217 -19.14 31.28 -11.34
CA THR A 217 -19.38 31.88 -12.65
C THR A 217 -20.16 33.18 -12.50
#